data_bbe69c783396f39be469c25c9bb6f5ea
#
_entry.id   bbe69c783396f39be469c25c9bb6f5ea
#
_cell.length_a   1.000
_cell.length_b   1.000
_cell.length_c   1.000
_cell.angle_alpha   90.00
_cell.angle_beta   90.00
_cell.angle_gamma   90.00
#
_symmetry.space_group_name_H-M   'P 1'
#
loop_
_entity.id
_entity.type
_entity.pdbx_description
1 polymer ?
#
loop_
_entity_poly.entity_id
_entity_poly.type
_entity_poly.pdbx_seq_one_letter_code
_entity_poly.pdbx_strand_id
1 'polypeptide(L)'
;MITVENLTKSFPGAAAPVHALRDVSVEVPAGALFGVVGPAGSGKSTLARCIALQEKPDRGVVRLDGLNTTGLDGRRLREVRRQVAALDAQPVLHAERTVAGNVAAPLEQLGLEGPQRRSRVGRLLDLAGLTQRAALRPSELTPGQRRRVALARSLAAGPAVLLADDPIAGIDAEESGAVLTVLDRARAELGVTVLLTTQDGAAVRRVCDGVAVLEEGRLVEQGTVLELLANPGSKVARTLLPEIDTPRTQSARYDRSVDVVLIGFAAVGALLPEASARFDVELATIGGGLTRVGDTPVARFRIGVNGSQADSALAWIADRGAHVVHPKEGPKSVVAA
;
A
#
# COMPACT_ATOMS: atom_id res chain seq x y z
N MET A 1 6.21 -13.57 -8.42
CA MET A 1 4.77 -13.66 -8.10
C MET A 1 4.59 -14.36 -6.75
N ILE A 2 3.72 -13.82 -5.90
CA ILE A 2 3.38 -14.45 -4.61
C ILE A 2 1.92 -14.86 -4.68
N THR A 3 1.62 -16.13 -4.37
CA THR A 3 0.23 -16.63 -4.27
C THR A 3 0.03 -17.25 -2.89
N VAL A 4 -1.00 -16.81 -2.21
CA VAL A 4 -1.44 -17.33 -0.91
C VAL A 4 -2.83 -17.91 -1.09
N GLU A 5 -3.02 -19.17 -0.68
CA GLU A 5 -4.28 -19.88 -0.85
C GLU A 5 -4.79 -20.40 0.50
N ASN A 6 -5.98 -19.96 0.92
CA ASN A 6 -6.71 -20.41 2.12
C ASN A 6 -5.86 -20.42 3.41
N LEU A 7 -5.01 -19.39 3.59
CA LEU A 7 -4.06 -19.32 4.68
C LEU A 7 -4.76 -19.11 6.03
N THR A 8 -4.51 -19.99 6.96
CA THR A 8 -5.03 -19.90 8.33
C THR A 8 -3.88 -19.99 9.33
N LYS A 9 -3.88 -19.10 10.31
CA LYS A 9 -2.90 -19.10 11.41
C LYS A 9 -3.52 -18.68 12.71
N SER A 10 -3.25 -19.46 13.74
CA SER A 10 -3.68 -19.19 15.12
C SER A 10 -2.48 -19.24 16.06
N PHE A 11 -2.55 -18.47 17.12
CA PHE A 11 -1.56 -18.46 18.19
C PHE A 11 -2.25 -18.83 19.52
N PRO A 12 -1.53 -19.47 20.46
CA PRO A 12 -2.06 -19.67 21.79
C PRO A 12 -2.38 -18.33 22.46
N GLY A 13 -3.57 -18.20 23.02
CA GLY A 13 -3.97 -17.03 23.80
C GLY A 13 -4.27 -17.43 25.25
N ALA A 14 -4.33 -16.46 26.17
CA ALA A 14 -4.53 -16.73 27.60
C ALA A 14 -5.86 -17.40 27.92
N ALA A 15 -6.95 -17.08 27.20
CA ALA A 15 -8.28 -17.64 27.41
C ALA A 15 -8.75 -18.53 26.24
N ALA A 16 -8.37 -18.20 25.02
CA ALA A 16 -8.71 -18.93 23.79
C ALA A 16 -7.66 -18.65 22.71
N PRO A 17 -7.53 -19.52 21.69
CA PRO A 17 -6.64 -19.27 20.56
C PRO A 17 -6.99 -17.96 19.84
N VAL A 18 -5.97 -17.18 19.52
CA VAL A 18 -6.10 -15.96 18.73
C VAL A 18 -5.93 -16.33 17.26
N HIS A 19 -7.00 -16.23 16.49
CA HIS A 19 -6.97 -16.49 15.05
C HIS A 19 -6.46 -15.25 14.31
N ALA A 20 -5.17 -15.23 14.02
CA ALA A 20 -4.50 -14.11 13.35
C ALA A 20 -4.80 -14.05 11.85
N LEU A 21 -4.99 -15.22 11.20
CA LEU A 21 -5.42 -15.33 9.80
C LEU A 21 -6.53 -16.37 9.69
N ARG A 22 -7.54 -16.08 8.88
CA ARG A 22 -8.75 -16.88 8.71
C ARG A 22 -9.08 -17.00 7.24
N ASP A 23 -8.57 -18.05 6.59
CA ASP A 23 -8.85 -18.37 5.20
C ASP A 23 -8.48 -17.23 4.23
N VAL A 24 -7.26 -16.73 4.35
CA VAL A 24 -6.76 -15.61 3.55
C VAL A 24 -6.21 -16.13 2.23
N SER A 25 -6.72 -15.61 1.11
CA SER A 25 -6.19 -15.85 -0.23
C SER A 25 -5.86 -14.52 -0.89
N VAL A 26 -4.60 -14.34 -1.30
CA VAL A 26 -4.11 -13.12 -1.94
C VAL A 26 -3.10 -13.44 -3.02
N GLU A 27 -3.14 -12.69 -4.10
CA GLU A 27 -2.21 -12.80 -5.22
C GLU A 27 -1.47 -11.48 -5.42
N VAL A 28 -0.12 -11.56 -5.49
CA VAL A 28 0.74 -10.41 -5.72
C VAL A 28 1.50 -10.62 -7.02
N PRO A 29 1.29 -9.81 -8.06
CA PRO A 29 1.99 -9.93 -9.32
C PRO A 29 3.51 -9.78 -9.16
N ALA A 30 4.28 -10.46 -10.03
CA ALA A 30 5.73 -10.31 -10.05
C ALA A 30 6.12 -8.87 -10.40
N GLY A 31 7.12 -8.32 -9.70
CA GLY A 31 7.61 -6.96 -9.92
C GLY A 31 6.64 -5.85 -9.47
N ALA A 32 5.51 -6.18 -8.85
CA ALA A 32 4.58 -5.19 -8.30
C ALA A 32 5.03 -4.69 -6.92
N LEU A 33 4.64 -3.48 -6.57
CA LEU A 33 4.60 -2.99 -5.20
C LEU A 33 3.16 -3.09 -4.72
N PHE A 34 2.90 -4.05 -3.83
CA PHE A 34 1.57 -4.42 -3.38
C PHE A 34 1.38 -4.11 -1.89
N GLY A 35 0.34 -3.36 -1.57
CA GLY A 35 0.00 -2.97 -0.21
C GLY A 35 -0.91 -3.99 0.50
N VAL A 36 -0.65 -4.27 1.77
CA VAL A 36 -1.62 -4.92 2.67
C VAL A 36 -1.98 -3.94 3.76
N VAL A 37 -3.21 -3.46 3.76
CA VAL A 37 -3.70 -2.47 4.71
C VAL A 37 -4.72 -3.05 5.67
N GLY A 38 -4.90 -2.39 6.80
CA GLY A 38 -5.87 -2.75 7.81
C GLY A 38 -5.49 -2.23 9.19
N PRO A 39 -6.39 -2.26 10.16
CA PRO A 39 -6.13 -1.78 11.52
C PRO A 39 -5.03 -2.58 12.22
N ALA A 40 -4.54 -2.07 13.36
CA ALA A 40 -3.63 -2.81 14.22
C ALA A 40 -4.27 -4.15 14.63
N GLY A 41 -3.47 -5.22 14.65
CA GLY A 41 -3.97 -6.56 14.99
C GLY A 41 -4.79 -7.27 13.91
N SER A 42 -4.96 -6.71 12.71
CA SER A 42 -5.71 -7.37 11.63
C SER A 42 -5.03 -8.59 11.01
N GLY A 43 -3.77 -8.89 11.36
CA GLY A 43 -3.03 -10.06 10.85
C GLY A 43 -1.97 -9.75 9.80
N LYS A 44 -1.76 -8.48 9.40
CA LYS A 44 -0.79 -8.06 8.35
C LYS A 44 0.62 -8.62 8.56
N SER A 45 1.19 -8.38 9.74
CA SER A 45 2.54 -8.88 10.07
C SER A 45 2.59 -10.41 10.13
N THR A 46 1.50 -11.08 10.53
CA THR A 46 1.41 -12.55 10.49
C THR A 46 1.40 -13.05 9.06
N LEU A 47 0.64 -12.40 8.16
CA LEU A 47 0.64 -12.72 6.74
C LEU A 47 2.05 -12.54 6.13
N ALA A 48 2.68 -11.39 6.40
CA ALA A 48 4.05 -11.13 5.95
C ALA A 48 5.05 -12.20 6.44
N ARG A 49 5.00 -12.60 7.72
CA ARG A 49 5.88 -13.65 8.28
C ARG A 49 5.61 -15.02 7.68
N CYS A 50 4.35 -15.36 7.36
CA CYS A 50 4.04 -16.61 6.65
C CYS A 50 4.62 -16.59 5.22
N ILE A 51 4.53 -15.48 4.50
CA ILE A 51 5.12 -15.30 3.17
C ILE A 51 6.64 -15.30 3.24
N ALA A 52 7.23 -14.71 4.30
CA ALA A 52 8.68 -14.76 4.58
C ALA A 52 9.18 -16.15 4.97
N LEU A 53 8.28 -17.11 5.13
CA LEU A 53 8.58 -18.45 5.63
C LEU A 53 9.20 -18.45 7.05
N GLN A 54 8.99 -17.37 7.79
CA GLN A 54 9.41 -17.24 9.20
C GLN A 54 8.40 -17.89 10.13
N GLU A 55 7.11 -17.86 9.73
CA GLU A 55 6.01 -18.48 10.47
C GLU A 55 5.35 -19.55 9.60
N LYS A 56 5.14 -20.73 10.17
CA LYS A 56 4.43 -21.82 9.50
C LYS A 56 2.92 -21.62 9.64
N PRO A 57 2.14 -21.59 8.54
CA PRO A 57 0.69 -21.57 8.64
C PRO A 57 0.14 -22.89 9.20
N ASP A 58 -1.04 -22.82 9.83
CA ASP A 58 -1.73 -24.02 10.32
C ASP A 58 -2.41 -24.75 9.15
N ARG A 59 -2.92 -23.97 8.17
CA ARG A 59 -3.53 -24.47 6.92
C ARG A 59 -3.24 -23.51 5.77
N GLY A 60 -3.44 -24.00 4.56
CA GLY A 60 -3.25 -23.24 3.33
C GLY A 60 -1.85 -23.35 2.77
N VAL A 61 -1.60 -22.64 1.68
CA VAL A 61 -0.38 -22.74 0.91
C VAL A 61 0.16 -21.36 0.58
N VAL A 62 1.46 -21.19 0.67
CA VAL A 62 2.21 -20.05 0.10
C VAL A 62 3.02 -20.57 -1.08
N ARG A 63 2.89 -19.90 -2.24
CA ARG A 63 3.69 -20.14 -3.43
C ARG A 63 4.52 -18.90 -3.75
N LEU A 64 5.79 -19.14 -4.07
CA LEU A 64 6.71 -18.11 -4.57
C LEU A 64 7.14 -18.52 -5.96
N ASP A 65 6.83 -17.70 -6.96
CA ASP A 65 7.04 -18.01 -8.40
C ASP A 65 6.53 -19.40 -8.80
N GLY A 66 5.35 -19.77 -8.33
CA GLY A 66 4.72 -21.06 -8.56
C GLY A 66 5.23 -22.21 -7.68
N LEU A 67 6.38 -22.04 -6.99
CA LEU A 67 6.91 -23.04 -6.09
C LEU A 67 6.10 -23.09 -4.79
N ASN A 68 5.48 -24.23 -4.51
CA ASN A 68 4.82 -24.47 -3.23
C ASN A 68 5.86 -24.57 -2.11
N THR A 69 5.75 -23.68 -1.13
CA THR A 69 6.68 -23.63 0.01
C THR A 69 6.26 -24.50 1.19
N THR A 70 5.06 -25.08 1.14
CA THR A 70 4.52 -25.96 2.20
C THR A 70 5.24 -27.30 2.14
N GLY A 71 5.81 -27.72 3.26
CA GLY A 71 6.50 -29.01 3.36
C GLY A 71 7.90 -29.06 2.76
N LEU A 72 8.50 -27.91 2.45
CA LEU A 72 9.91 -27.86 2.06
C LEU A 72 10.80 -28.34 3.21
N ASP A 73 11.78 -29.17 2.86
CA ASP A 73 12.80 -29.62 3.81
C ASP A 73 13.79 -28.49 4.20
N GLY A 74 14.60 -28.76 5.24
CA GLY A 74 15.48 -27.74 5.81
C GLY A 74 16.51 -27.15 4.83
N ARG A 75 16.91 -27.85 3.77
CA ARG A 75 17.84 -27.35 2.74
C ARG A 75 17.10 -26.49 1.74
N ARG A 76 16.02 -27.01 1.15
CA ARG A 76 15.20 -26.27 0.17
C ARG A 76 14.56 -25.05 0.79
N LEU A 77 14.07 -25.15 2.01
CA LEU A 77 13.53 -24.01 2.76
C LEU A 77 14.57 -22.89 2.92
N ARG A 78 15.84 -23.22 3.21
CA ARG A 78 16.92 -22.22 3.29
C ARG A 78 17.21 -21.56 1.93
N GLU A 79 17.18 -22.32 0.85
CA GLU A 79 17.37 -21.80 -0.52
C GLU A 79 16.26 -20.81 -0.88
N VAL A 80 14.99 -21.16 -0.62
CA VAL A 80 13.84 -20.28 -0.90
C VAL A 80 13.86 -19.06 0.00
N ARG A 81 14.18 -19.20 1.29
CA ARG A 81 14.31 -18.08 2.21
C ARG A 81 15.35 -17.03 1.79
N ARG A 82 16.37 -17.41 1.05
CA ARG A 82 17.36 -16.46 0.50
C ARG A 82 16.78 -15.57 -0.63
N GLN A 83 15.70 -16.01 -1.25
CA GLN A 83 15.00 -15.23 -2.28
C GLN A 83 14.01 -14.23 -1.68
N VAL A 84 13.74 -14.33 -0.38
CA VAL A 84 12.82 -13.44 0.33
C VAL A 84 13.58 -12.64 1.37
N ALA A 85 13.61 -11.34 1.19
CA ALA A 85 14.10 -10.42 2.22
C ALA A 85 12.93 -9.89 3.05
N ALA A 86 13.14 -9.68 4.33
CA ALA A 86 12.20 -9.04 5.22
C ALA A 86 12.83 -7.79 5.86
N LEU A 87 12.05 -6.73 5.94
CA LEU A 87 12.36 -5.53 6.69
C LEU A 87 11.30 -5.35 7.76
N ASP A 88 11.70 -5.46 9.01
CA ASP A 88 10.83 -5.22 10.16
C ASP A 88 10.64 -3.72 10.41
N ALA A 89 9.57 -3.39 11.12
CA ALA A 89 9.26 -2.02 11.54
C ALA A 89 10.39 -1.33 12.30
N GLN A 90 11.20 -2.05 13.05
CA GLN A 90 12.35 -1.54 13.80
C GLN A 90 13.61 -2.35 13.44
N PRO A 91 14.24 -2.07 12.30
CA PRO A 91 15.40 -2.85 11.86
C PRO A 91 16.63 -2.58 12.73
N VAL A 92 17.27 -3.66 13.17
CA VAL A 92 18.54 -3.57 13.92
C VAL A 92 19.70 -3.52 12.93
N LEU A 93 20.53 -2.47 13.03
CA LEU A 93 21.79 -2.34 12.31
C LEU A 93 22.97 -2.72 13.20
N HIS A 94 24.06 -3.16 12.58
CA HIS A 94 25.32 -3.41 13.30
C HIS A 94 25.92 -2.06 13.72
N ALA A 95 25.89 -1.73 15.00
CA ALA A 95 26.30 -0.44 15.54
C ALA A 95 27.78 -0.11 15.25
N GLU A 96 28.65 -1.14 15.27
CA GLU A 96 30.08 -1.01 15.06
C GLU A 96 30.49 -0.88 13.59
N ARG A 97 29.56 -1.13 12.65
CA ARG A 97 29.82 -1.00 11.22
C ARG A 97 29.35 0.35 10.69
N THR A 98 30.03 0.84 9.68
CA THR A 98 29.55 1.99 8.92
C THR A 98 28.29 1.66 8.12
N VAL A 99 27.62 2.64 7.53
CA VAL A 99 26.53 2.47 6.59
C VAL A 99 26.92 1.49 5.48
N ALA A 100 28.05 1.73 4.82
CA ALA A 100 28.56 0.83 3.77
C ALA A 100 28.85 -0.57 4.32
N GLY A 101 29.41 -0.68 5.52
CA GLY A 101 29.68 -1.96 6.18
C GLY A 101 28.40 -2.74 6.53
N ASN A 102 27.32 -2.07 6.91
CA ASN A 102 26.02 -2.69 7.12
C ASN A 102 25.46 -3.28 5.83
N VAL A 103 25.50 -2.53 4.72
CA VAL A 103 25.03 -2.99 3.41
C VAL A 103 25.92 -4.11 2.85
N ALA A 104 27.23 -4.10 3.15
CA ALA A 104 28.18 -5.11 2.73
C ALA A 104 28.01 -6.46 3.46
N ALA A 105 27.47 -6.47 4.70
CA ALA A 105 27.43 -7.64 5.52
C ALA A 105 26.80 -8.90 4.88
N PRO A 106 25.64 -8.82 4.18
CA PRO A 106 25.08 -9.99 3.49
C PRO A 106 25.96 -10.46 2.31
N LEU A 107 26.64 -9.54 1.64
CA LEU A 107 27.52 -9.88 0.51
C LEU A 107 28.80 -10.58 0.99
N GLU A 108 29.29 -10.25 2.17
CA GLU A 108 30.41 -10.95 2.84
C GLU A 108 30.00 -12.40 3.14
N GLN A 109 28.79 -12.62 3.63
CA GLN A 109 28.25 -13.96 3.92
C GLN A 109 28.07 -14.81 2.66
N LEU A 110 27.83 -14.15 1.50
CA LEU A 110 27.74 -14.81 0.19
C LEU A 110 29.11 -15.03 -0.47
N GLY A 111 30.22 -14.62 0.17
CA GLY A 111 31.56 -14.77 -0.34
C GLY A 111 31.90 -13.80 -1.49
N LEU A 112 31.10 -12.72 -1.70
CA LEU A 112 31.47 -11.68 -2.66
C LEU A 112 32.61 -10.84 -2.12
N GLU A 113 33.68 -10.72 -2.89
CA GLU A 113 34.88 -10.01 -2.50
C GLU A 113 35.24 -8.83 -3.43
N GLY A 114 36.07 -7.94 -2.91
CA GLY A 114 36.79 -6.93 -3.66
C GLY A 114 35.90 -6.01 -4.49
N PRO A 115 36.21 -5.83 -5.78
CA PRO A 115 35.56 -4.82 -6.63
C PRO A 115 34.06 -5.06 -6.83
N GLN A 116 33.62 -6.32 -6.93
CA GLN A 116 32.20 -6.66 -7.14
C GLN A 116 31.36 -6.25 -5.92
N ARG A 117 31.84 -6.54 -4.70
CA ARG A 117 31.17 -6.14 -3.47
C ARG A 117 31.07 -4.61 -3.37
N ARG A 118 32.18 -3.90 -3.62
CA ARG A 118 32.19 -2.42 -3.60
C ARG A 118 31.20 -1.82 -4.58
N SER A 119 31.17 -2.33 -5.81
CA SER A 119 30.25 -1.88 -6.86
C SER A 119 28.79 -2.11 -6.45
N ARG A 120 28.46 -3.28 -5.90
CA ARG A 120 27.10 -3.61 -5.44
C ARG A 120 26.69 -2.72 -4.27
N VAL A 121 27.54 -2.51 -3.28
CA VAL A 121 27.29 -1.61 -2.14
C VAL A 121 27.05 -0.19 -2.63
N GLY A 122 27.90 0.32 -3.54
CA GLY A 122 27.75 1.67 -4.11
C GLY A 122 26.40 1.88 -4.77
N ARG A 123 25.95 0.94 -5.62
CA ARG A 123 24.63 1.00 -6.27
C ARG A 123 23.48 0.98 -5.26
N LEU A 124 23.56 0.17 -4.22
CA LEU A 124 22.52 0.11 -3.19
C LEU A 124 22.48 1.35 -2.31
N LEU A 125 23.63 1.97 -2.03
CA LEU A 125 23.70 3.24 -1.34
C LEU A 125 23.14 4.40 -2.18
N ASP A 126 23.39 4.38 -3.49
CA ASP A 126 22.78 5.33 -4.41
C ASP A 126 21.26 5.16 -4.46
N LEU A 127 20.78 3.93 -4.65
CA LEU A 127 19.35 3.60 -4.62
C LEU A 127 18.66 4.11 -3.34
N ALA A 128 19.33 3.96 -2.18
CA ALA A 128 18.84 4.42 -0.90
C ALA A 128 19.04 5.93 -0.62
N GLY A 129 19.75 6.66 -1.52
CA GLY A 129 20.11 8.07 -1.33
C GLY A 129 21.04 8.30 -0.15
N LEU A 130 21.99 7.37 0.07
CA LEU A 130 22.90 7.37 1.23
C LEU A 130 24.38 7.38 0.85
N THR A 131 24.73 7.64 -0.42
CA THR A 131 26.11 7.63 -0.91
C THR A 131 27.02 8.54 -0.09
N GLN A 132 26.59 9.76 0.22
CA GLN A 132 27.36 10.74 1.01
C GLN A 132 27.47 10.36 2.50
N ARG A 133 26.73 9.36 2.96
CA ARG A 133 26.70 8.86 4.35
C ARG A 133 27.36 7.49 4.51
N ALA A 134 28.03 7.00 3.48
CA ALA A 134 28.62 5.66 3.44
C ALA A 134 29.57 5.35 4.61
N ALA A 135 30.32 6.37 5.06
CA ALA A 135 31.31 6.26 6.15
C ALA A 135 30.72 6.45 7.56
N LEU A 136 29.49 6.99 7.68
CA LEU A 136 28.84 7.23 8.96
C LEU A 136 28.44 5.91 9.65
N ARG A 137 28.27 5.97 10.96
CA ARG A 137 27.73 4.87 11.78
C ARG A 137 26.22 5.04 12.02
N PRO A 138 25.49 3.97 12.39
CA PRO A 138 24.05 4.04 12.65
C PRO A 138 23.64 5.07 13.72
N SER A 139 24.49 5.35 14.70
CA SER A 139 24.26 6.37 15.73
C SER A 139 24.21 7.80 15.21
N GLU A 140 24.82 8.06 14.06
CA GLU A 140 24.90 9.37 13.43
C GLU A 140 23.76 9.62 12.42
N LEU A 141 22.83 8.65 12.31
CA LEU A 141 21.75 8.68 11.33
C LEU A 141 20.39 8.98 11.99
N THR A 142 19.52 9.64 11.23
CA THR A 142 18.12 9.79 11.60
C THR A 142 17.36 8.43 11.55
N PRO A 143 16.18 8.30 12.16
CA PRO A 143 15.38 7.08 12.08
C PRO A 143 15.09 6.63 10.65
N GLY A 144 14.69 7.55 9.74
CA GLY A 144 14.42 7.22 8.34
C GLY A 144 15.67 6.85 7.56
N GLN A 145 16.81 7.48 7.85
CA GLN A 145 18.10 7.07 7.27
C GLN A 145 18.47 5.65 7.70
N ARG A 146 18.31 5.29 8.98
CA ARG A 146 18.52 3.91 9.45
C ARG A 146 17.62 2.91 8.73
N ARG A 147 16.34 3.28 8.49
CA ARG A 147 15.42 2.44 7.67
C ARG A 147 15.93 2.22 6.26
N ARG A 148 16.40 3.29 5.61
CA ARG A 148 16.95 3.21 4.24
C ARG A 148 18.23 2.38 4.18
N VAL A 149 19.10 2.44 5.20
CA VAL A 149 20.25 1.52 5.32
C VAL A 149 19.80 0.07 5.43
N ALA A 150 18.80 -0.20 6.26
CA ALA A 150 18.26 -1.56 6.44
C ALA A 150 17.62 -2.09 5.14
N LEU A 151 16.90 -1.23 4.39
CA LEU A 151 16.38 -1.56 3.06
C LEU A 151 17.52 -1.92 2.09
N ALA A 152 18.54 -1.09 1.99
CA ALA A 152 19.71 -1.36 1.13
C ALA A 152 20.39 -2.68 1.52
N ARG A 153 20.53 -2.95 2.82
CA ARG A 153 21.06 -4.21 3.33
C ARG A 153 20.19 -5.41 2.96
N SER A 154 18.86 -5.29 3.08
CA SER A 154 17.93 -6.38 2.72
C SER A 154 18.00 -6.72 1.23
N LEU A 155 18.22 -5.72 0.38
CA LEU A 155 18.34 -5.88 -1.07
C LEU A 155 19.72 -6.39 -1.53
N ALA A 156 20.71 -6.43 -0.63
CA ALA A 156 22.08 -6.71 -1.01
C ALA A 156 22.25 -8.10 -1.64
N ALA A 157 21.60 -9.13 -1.08
CA ALA A 157 21.65 -10.49 -1.58
C ALA A 157 20.91 -10.70 -2.92
N GLY A 158 20.20 -9.71 -3.42
CA GLY A 158 19.41 -9.82 -4.66
C GLY A 158 18.15 -10.65 -4.50
N PRO A 159 17.31 -10.39 -3.49
CA PRO A 159 16.09 -11.16 -3.29
C PRO A 159 15.09 -10.92 -4.44
N ALA A 160 14.26 -11.91 -4.74
CA ALA A 160 13.15 -11.78 -5.69
C ALA A 160 11.95 -11.07 -5.03
N VAL A 161 11.81 -11.22 -3.70
CA VAL A 161 10.72 -10.66 -2.91
C VAL A 161 11.27 -9.85 -1.73
N LEU A 162 10.73 -8.66 -1.51
CA LEU A 162 10.96 -7.83 -0.32
C LEU A 162 9.66 -7.66 0.44
N LEU A 163 9.64 -8.09 1.68
CA LEU A 163 8.54 -7.88 2.62
C LEU A 163 8.91 -6.70 3.52
N ALA A 164 8.16 -5.62 3.44
CA ALA A 164 8.36 -4.42 4.24
C ALA A 164 7.20 -4.27 5.25
N ASP A 165 7.43 -4.74 6.50
CA ASP A 165 6.42 -4.70 7.55
C ASP A 165 6.45 -3.34 8.26
N ASP A 166 5.48 -2.50 7.95
CA ASP A 166 5.27 -1.13 8.45
C ASP A 166 6.56 -0.26 8.44
N PRO A 167 7.23 -0.13 7.28
CA PRO A 167 8.57 0.46 7.18
C PRO A 167 8.61 1.95 7.50
N ILE A 168 7.47 2.62 7.61
CA ILE A 168 7.36 4.06 7.88
C ILE A 168 6.81 4.37 9.28
N ALA A 169 6.52 3.34 10.09
CA ALA A 169 5.99 3.55 11.43
C ALA A 169 6.94 4.36 12.33
N GLY A 170 6.43 5.42 12.94
CA GLY A 170 7.18 6.22 13.92
C GLY A 170 8.28 7.10 13.34
N ILE A 171 8.24 7.42 12.04
CA ILE A 171 9.07 8.44 11.40
C ILE A 171 8.21 9.55 10.82
N ASP A 172 8.79 10.74 10.61
CA ASP A 172 8.06 11.89 10.07
C ASP A 172 7.69 11.71 8.59
N ALA A 173 6.86 12.61 8.07
CA ALA A 173 6.32 12.51 6.71
C ALA A 173 7.39 12.64 5.62
N GLU A 174 8.42 13.47 5.83
CA GLU A 174 9.51 13.66 4.86
C GLU A 174 10.37 12.39 4.77
N GLU A 175 10.79 11.86 5.92
CA GLU A 175 11.55 10.61 5.99
C GLU A 175 10.75 9.41 5.49
N SER A 176 9.45 9.35 5.81
CA SER A 176 8.51 8.34 5.28
C SER A 176 8.49 8.38 3.76
N GLY A 177 8.39 9.59 3.18
CA GLY A 177 8.46 9.78 1.75
C GLY A 177 9.75 9.26 1.12
N ALA A 178 10.89 9.49 1.77
CA ALA A 178 12.18 8.99 1.30
C ALA A 178 12.28 7.45 1.38
N VAL A 179 11.74 6.82 2.43
CA VAL A 179 11.69 5.35 2.56
C VAL A 179 10.82 4.73 1.46
N LEU A 180 9.63 5.29 1.21
CA LEU A 180 8.73 4.83 0.14
C LEU A 180 9.37 4.97 -1.25
N THR A 181 10.11 6.04 -1.50
CA THR A 181 10.87 6.22 -2.74
C THR A 181 11.92 5.12 -2.93
N VAL A 182 12.57 4.65 -1.87
CA VAL A 182 13.53 3.52 -1.96
C VAL A 182 12.82 2.23 -2.33
N LEU A 183 11.62 1.97 -1.80
CA LEU A 183 10.82 0.79 -2.16
C LEU A 183 10.41 0.82 -3.64
N ASP A 184 9.94 1.96 -4.13
CA ASP A 184 9.56 2.13 -5.53
C ASP A 184 10.76 1.99 -6.48
N ARG A 185 11.90 2.63 -6.16
CA ARG A 185 13.15 2.45 -6.91
C ARG A 185 13.63 1.01 -6.90
N ALA A 186 13.53 0.30 -5.77
CA ALA A 186 13.91 -1.11 -5.69
C ALA A 186 13.07 -1.96 -6.64
N ARG A 187 11.76 -1.73 -6.72
CA ARG A 187 10.87 -2.36 -7.69
C ARG A 187 11.28 -2.03 -9.12
N ALA A 188 11.43 -0.75 -9.43
CA ALA A 188 11.69 -0.27 -10.79
C ALA A 188 13.08 -0.67 -11.32
N GLU A 189 14.13 -0.54 -10.49
CA GLU A 189 15.52 -0.72 -10.90
C GLU A 189 16.05 -2.14 -10.71
N LEU A 190 15.51 -2.89 -9.73
CA LEU A 190 15.97 -4.24 -9.41
C LEU A 190 14.95 -5.33 -9.79
N GLY A 191 13.73 -4.96 -10.19
CA GLY A 191 12.67 -5.91 -10.54
C GLY A 191 12.11 -6.71 -9.35
N VAL A 192 12.38 -6.27 -8.10
CA VAL A 192 11.95 -6.98 -6.90
C VAL A 192 10.44 -6.81 -6.70
N THR A 193 9.74 -7.90 -6.34
CA THR A 193 8.35 -7.84 -5.91
C THR A 193 8.32 -7.34 -4.46
N VAL A 194 7.59 -6.26 -4.19
CA VAL A 194 7.51 -5.66 -2.85
C VAL A 194 6.13 -5.89 -2.25
N LEU A 195 6.06 -6.50 -1.07
CA LEU A 195 4.86 -6.52 -0.24
C LEU A 195 5.03 -5.53 0.91
N LEU A 196 4.24 -4.47 0.91
CA LEU A 196 4.22 -3.43 1.92
C LEU A 196 3.05 -3.66 2.87
N THR A 197 3.29 -3.91 4.16
CA THR A 197 2.21 -3.83 5.13
C THR A 197 2.21 -2.46 5.79
N THR A 198 1.05 -1.86 5.97
CA THR A 198 0.93 -0.56 6.62
C THR A 198 -0.49 -0.27 7.11
N GLN A 199 -0.63 0.70 8.01
CA GLN A 199 -1.91 1.31 8.37
C GLN A 199 -2.11 2.65 7.63
N ASP A 200 -1.07 3.15 6.98
CA ASP A 200 -1.09 4.45 6.31
C ASP A 200 -1.57 4.32 4.86
N GLY A 201 -2.79 4.79 4.62
CA GLY A 201 -3.36 4.86 3.28
C GLY A 201 -2.62 5.81 2.33
N ALA A 202 -1.93 6.85 2.86
CA ALA A 202 -1.16 7.76 2.03
C ALA A 202 0.07 7.07 1.43
N ALA A 203 0.70 6.16 2.17
CA ALA A 203 1.78 5.31 1.65
C ALA A 203 1.31 4.47 0.47
N VAL A 204 0.13 3.82 0.61
CA VAL A 204 -0.45 3.00 -0.47
C VAL A 204 -0.73 3.83 -1.71
N ARG A 205 -1.39 4.99 -1.57
CA ARG A 205 -1.64 5.90 -2.71
C ARG A 205 -0.37 6.30 -3.43
N ARG A 206 0.72 6.48 -2.69
CA ARG A 206 1.96 7.01 -3.24
C ARG A 206 2.71 6.00 -4.10
N VAL A 207 2.75 4.71 -3.69
CA VAL A 207 3.68 3.76 -4.30
C VAL A 207 3.10 2.41 -4.69
N CYS A 208 1.87 2.04 -4.26
CA CYS A 208 1.33 0.72 -4.53
C CYS A 208 0.59 0.64 -5.86
N ASP A 209 0.84 -0.42 -6.62
CA ASP A 209 0.10 -0.80 -7.83
C ASP A 209 -1.23 -1.47 -7.48
N GLY A 210 -1.20 -2.34 -6.45
CA GLY A 210 -2.35 -3.07 -5.94
C GLY A 210 -2.40 -3.07 -4.42
N VAL A 211 -3.55 -3.40 -3.88
CA VAL A 211 -3.78 -3.41 -2.44
C VAL A 211 -4.76 -4.50 -2.03
N ALA A 212 -4.54 -5.05 -0.85
CA ALA A 212 -5.45 -5.96 -0.14
C ALA A 212 -5.81 -5.36 1.22
N VAL A 213 -7.08 -5.42 1.59
CA VAL A 213 -7.59 -4.99 2.90
C VAL A 213 -7.77 -6.19 3.80
N LEU A 214 -7.09 -6.18 4.94
CA LEU A 214 -7.17 -7.24 5.94
C LEU A 214 -7.86 -6.71 7.21
N GLU A 215 -8.98 -7.34 7.60
CA GLU A 215 -9.72 -7.03 8.81
C GLU A 215 -9.99 -8.31 9.60
N GLU A 216 -9.72 -8.31 10.89
CA GLU A 216 -9.95 -9.45 11.81
C GLU A 216 -9.42 -10.79 11.27
N GLY A 217 -8.26 -10.76 10.62
CA GLY A 217 -7.63 -11.93 10.01
C GLY A 217 -8.26 -12.39 8.69
N ARG A 218 -9.19 -11.66 8.10
CA ARG A 218 -9.85 -11.98 6.82
C ARG A 218 -9.49 -10.99 5.75
N LEU A 219 -9.32 -11.48 4.53
CA LEU A 219 -9.25 -10.62 3.36
C LEU A 219 -10.66 -10.11 3.02
N VAL A 220 -10.83 -8.80 2.99
CA VAL A 220 -12.12 -8.15 2.74
C VAL A 220 -12.21 -7.66 1.30
N GLU A 221 -11.11 -7.18 0.77
CA GLU A 221 -11.05 -6.59 -0.56
C GLU A 221 -9.62 -6.67 -1.12
N GLN A 222 -9.48 -6.88 -2.43
CA GLN A 222 -8.19 -6.80 -3.12
C GLN A 222 -8.38 -6.41 -4.59
N GLY A 223 -7.36 -5.78 -5.17
CA GLY A 223 -7.33 -5.40 -6.57
C GLY A 223 -6.27 -4.35 -6.85
N THR A 224 -6.23 -3.83 -8.07
CA THR A 224 -5.42 -2.64 -8.36
C THR A 224 -5.98 -1.43 -7.63
N VAL A 225 -5.09 -0.52 -7.20
CA VAL A 225 -5.54 0.66 -6.44
C VAL A 225 -6.55 1.47 -7.24
N LEU A 226 -6.32 1.68 -8.53
CA LEU A 226 -7.21 2.50 -9.38
C LEU A 226 -8.58 1.84 -9.58
N GLU A 227 -8.66 0.52 -9.81
CA GLU A 227 -9.94 -0.21 -9.93
C GLU A 227 -10.76 -0.13 -8.64
N LEU A 228 -10.10 -0.29 -7.49
CA LEU A 228 -10.78 -0.22 -6.20
C LEU A 228 -11.27 1.20 -5.89
N LEU A 229 -10.51 2.22 -6.30
CA LEU A 229 -10.95 3.62 -6.17
C LEU A 229 -12.13 3.96 -7.08
N ALA A 230 -12.20 3.36 -8.25
CA ALA A 230 -13.32 3.49 -9.17
C ALA A 230 -14.61 2.84 -8.65
N ASN A 231 -14.49 1.89 -7.71
CA ASN A 231 -15.65 1.23 -7.11
C ASN A 231 -16.17 2.03 -5.90
N PRO A 232 -17.36 2.61 -6.00
CA PRO A 232 -17.91 3.46 -4.93
C PRO A 232 -18.19 2.74 -3.61
N GLY A 233 -18.37 1.41 -3.65
CA GLY A 233 -18.59 0.56 -2.48
C GLY A 233 -17.30 0.16 -1.77
N SER A 234 -16.15 0.38 -2.42
CA SER A 234 -14.84 -0.05 -1.94
C SER A 234 -14.48 0.55 -0.59
N LYS A 235 -13.98 -0.30 0.32
CA LYS A 235 -13.36 0.15 1.57
C LYS A 235 -12.05 0.88 1.30
N VAL A 236 -11.29 0.44 0.30
CA VAL A 236 -10.07 1.10 -0.17
C VAL A 236 -10.37 2.54 -0.58
N ALA A 237 -11.41 2.77 -1.38
CA ALA A 237 -11.81 4.11 -1.78
C ALA A 237 -12.13 5.01 -0.57
N ARG A 238 -12.78 4.47 0.46
CA ARG A 238 -13.09 5.23 1.68
C ARG A 238 -11.84 5.58 2.48
N THR A 239 -10.86 4.68 2.53
CA THR A 239 -9.62 4.86 3.31
C THR A 239 -8.60 5.72 2.57
N LEU A 240 -8.52 5.58 1.24
CA LEU A 240 -7.48 6.21 0.44
C LEU A 240 -7.87 7.58 -0.12
N LEU A 241 -9.15 7.85 -0.36
CA LEU A 241 -9.61 9.13 -0.91
C LEU A 241 -9.87 10.16 0.20
N PRO A 242 -9.80 11.47 -0.13
CA PRO A 242 -10.14 12.52 0.81
C PRO A 242 -11.54 12.31 1.42
N GLU A 243 -11.65 12.60 2.71
CA GLU A 243 -12.96 12.62 3.37
C GLU A 243 -13.84 13.72 2.77
N ILE A 244 -15.12 13.42 2.65
CA ILE A 244 -16.11 14.38 2.20
C ILE A 244 -16.77 14.95 3.46
N ASP A 245 -16.22 16.04 3.95
CA ASP A 245 -16.86 16.84 4.99
C ASP A 245 -17.73 17.90 4.33
N THR A 246 -19.04 17.74 4.42
CA THR A 246 -20.00 18.68 3.84
C THR A 246 -20.98 19.11 4.92
N PRO A 247 -21.00 20.40 5.29
CA PRO A 247 -21.99 20.93 6.21
C PRO A 247 -23.41 20.66 5.69
N ARG A 248 -24.30 20.20 6.55
CA ARG A 248 -25.71 19.91 6.18
C ARG A 248 -26.42 21.10 5.53
N THR A 249 -26.07 22.32 5.93
CA THR A 249 -26.59 23.58 5.39
C THR A 249 -26.23 23.80 3.92
N GLN A 250 -25.09 23.29 3.44
CA GLN A 250 -24.70 23.38 2.03
C GLN A 250 -25.44 22.35 1.18
N SER A 251 -25.59 21.12 1.66
CA SER A 251 -26.36 20.09 0.95
C SER A 251 -27.84 20.45 0.80
N ALA A 252 -28.41 21.16 1.76
CA ALA A 252 -29.81 21.56 1.76
C ALA A 252 -30.19 22.62 0.69
N ARG A 253 -29.21 23.20 -0.01
CA ARG A 253 -29.43 24.18 -1.10
C ARG A 253 -29.70 23.51 -2.46
N TYR A 254 -29.50 22.22 -2.57
CA TYR A 254 -29.59 21.46 -3.81
C TYR A 254 -30.71 20.43 -3.72
N ASP A 255 -31.37 20.16 -4.83
CA ASP A 255 -32.44 19.15 -4.95
C ASP A 255 -31.91 17.79 -4.52
N ARG A 256 -30.65 17.51 -4.84
CA ARG A 256 -29.93 16.30 -4.41
C ARG A 256 -28.42 16.53 -4.35
N SER A 257 -27.73 15.62 -3.67
CA SER A 257 -26.27 15.55 -3.70
C SER A 257 -25.81 14.16 -4.11
N VAL A 258 -24.71 14.09 -4.84
CA VAL A 258 -24.08 12.85 -5.29
C VAL A 258 -22.58 12.88 -4.99
N ASP A 259 -22.00 11.72 -4.65
CA ASP A 259 -20.55 11.59 -4.55
C ASP A 259 -20.02 11.14 -5.91
N VAL A 260 -18.97 11.79 -6.39
CA VAL A 260 -18.34 11.49 -7.68
C VAL A 260 -16.86 11.25 -7.47
N VAL A 261 -16.35 10.14 -8.01
CA VAL A 261 -14.93 9.86 -8.12
C VAL A 261 -14.49 10.04 -9.56
N LEU A 262 -13.47 10.86 -9.78
CA LEU A 262 -12.89 11.18 -11.07
C LEU A 262 -11.44 10.69 -11.09
N ILE A 263 -11.02 10.01 -12.16
CA ILE A 263 -9.67 9.44 -12.29
C ILE A 263 -9.00 9.95 -13.57
N GLY A 264 -7.72 10.28 -13.49
CA GLY A 264 -6.94 10.74 -14.63
C GLY A 264 -7.38 12.12 -15.13
N PHE A 265 -7.53 12.26 -16.44
CA PHE A 265 -7.94 13.52 -17.06
C PHE A 265 -9.30 14.02 -16.59
N ALA A 266 -10.22 13.12 -16.26
CA ALA A 266 -11.53 13.50 -15.72
C ALA A 266 -11.42 14.26 -14.39
N ALA A 267 -10.38 13.99 -13.60
CA ALA A 267 -10.17 14.65 -12.31
C ALA A 267 -9.67 16.10 -12.41
N VAL A 268 -9.01 16.46 -13.50
CA VAL A 268 -8.40 17.79 -13.72
C VAL A 268 -9.02 18.57 -14.86
N GLY A 269 -9.92 17.94 -15.62
CA GLY A 269 -10.62 18.54 -16.76
C GLY A 269 -11.87 19.35 -16.37
N ALA A 270 -12.50 19.95 -17.36
CA ALA A 270 -13.70 20.76 -17.19
C ALA A 270 -15.01 19.95 -17.23
N LEU A 271 -14.97 18.66 -16.87
CA LEU A 271 -16.10 17.73 -17.04
C LEU A 271 -17.39 18.20 -16.37
N LEU A 272 -17.30 18.75 -15.14
CA LEU A 272 -18.47 19.25 -14.42
C LEU A 272 -19.02 20.54 -15.02
N PRO A 273 -18.20 21.57 -15.33
CA PRO A 273 -18.66 22.77 -16.05
C PRO A 273 -19.26 22.47 -17.43
N GLU A 274 -18.66 21.54 -18.18
CA GLU A 274 -19.19 21.13 -19.50
C GLU A 274 -20.56 20.45 -19.38
N ALA A 275 -20.74 19.55 -18.40
CA ALA A 275 -22.02 18.92 -18.15
C ALA A 275 -23.08 19.95 -17.73
N SER A 276 -22.71 20.88 -16.82
CA SER A 276 -23.58 21.97 -16.39
C SER A 276 -24.09 22.81 -17.57
N ALA A 277 -23.18 23.26 -18.44
CA ALA A 277 -23.52 24.05 -19.60
C ALA A 277 -24.36 23.28 -20.67
N ARG A 278 -24.06 21.97 -20.84
CA ARG A 278 -24.71 21.14 -21.86
C ARG A 278 -26.17 20.81 -21.53
N PHE A 279 -26.46 20.56 -20.25
CA PHE A 279 -27.77 20.11 -19.80
C PHE A 279 -28.58 21.20 -19.09
N ASP A 280 -28.04 22.42 -19.03
CA ASP A 280 -28.65 23.55 -18.30
C ASP A 280 -29.00 23.15 -16.85
N VAL A 281 -28.03 22.57 -16.15
CA VAL A 281 -28.15 22.16 -14.74
C VAL A 281 -27.05 22.82 -13.91
N GLU A 282 -27.35 23.10 -12.65
CA GLU A 282 -26.33 23.54 -11.69
C GLU A 282 -25.62 22.32 -11.11
N LEU A 283 -24.31 22.21 -11.34
CA LEU A 283 -23.43 21.23 -10.73
C LEU A 283 -22.37 21.98 -9.91
N ALA A 284 -22.49 21.96 -8.59
CA ALA A 284 -21.57 22.65 -7.71
C ALA A 284 -20.83 21.68 -6.78
N THR A 285 -19.52 21.83 -6.70
CA THR A 285 -18.71 21.08 -5.72
C THR A 285 -18.96 21.63 -4.33
N ILE A 286 -19.53 20.81 -3.44
CA ILE A 286 -19.89 21.18 -2.07
C ILE A 286 -19.02 20.49 -1.00
N GLY A 287 -18.11 19.62 -1.40
CA GLY A 287 -17.15 18.98 -0.50
C GLY A 287 -16.22 18.01 -1.25
N GLY A 288 -15.19 17.57 -0.55
CA GLY A 288 -14.19 16.64 -1.08
C GLY A 288 -12.89 17.30 -1.52
N GLY A 289 -12.10 16.63 -2.33
CA GLY A 289 -10.78 17.11 -2.73
C GLY A 289 -10.12 16.31 -3.83
N LEU A 290 -8.99 16.84 -4.29
CA LEU A 290 -8.09 16.23 -5.26
C LEU A 290 -6.91 15.59 -4.53
N THR A 291 -6.50 14.42 -4.99
CA THR A 291 -5.30 13.70 -4.53
C THR A 291 -4.58 13.06 -5.71
N ARG A 292 -3.50 12.33 -5.44
CA ARG A 292 -2.79 11.53 -6.44
C ARG A 292 -2.65 10.08 -5.98
N VAL A 293 -2.66 9.17 -6.95
CA VAL A 293 -2.32 7.76 -6.79
C VAL A 293 -1.19 7.47 -7.75
N GLY A 294 0.02 7.35 -7.22
CA GLY A 294 1.23 7.47 -8.04
C GLY A 294 1.21 8.81 -8.79
N ASP A 295 1.31 8.76 -10.13
CA ASP A 295 1.24 9.95 -10.99
C ASP A 295 -0.19 10.28 -11.45
N THR A 296 -1.17 9.41 -11.18
CA THR A 296 -2.55 9.60 -11.64
C THR A 296 -3.31 10.54 -10.71
N PRO A 297 -3.85 11.68 -11.19
CA PRO A 297 -4.73 12.53 -10.40
C PRO A 297 -6.06 11.81 -10.15
N VAL A 298 -6.56 11.90 -8.92
CA VAL A 298 -7.84 11.32 -8.50
C VAL A 298 -8.57 12.35 -7.65
N ALA A 299 -9.81 12.63 -7.99
CA ALA A 299 -10.66 13.52 -7.23
C ALA A 299 -11.85 12.76 -6.65
N ARG A 300 -12.24 13.09 -5.44
CA ARG A 300 -13.51 12.68 -4.84
C ARG A 300 -14.26 13.92 -4.39
N PHE A 301 -15.38 14.16 -5.02
CA PHE A 301 -16.20 15.33 -4.73
C PHE A 301 -17.61 14.92 -4.34
N ARG A 302 -18.20 15.67 -3.45
CA ARG A 302 -19.66 15.75 -3.29
C ARG A 302 -20.14 16.89 -4.15
N ILE A 303 -21.11 16.61 -5.02
CA ILE A 303 -21.67 17.55 -5.96
C ILE A 303 -23.13 17.78 -5.58
N GLY A 304 -23.50 19.06 -5.39
CA GLY A 304 -24.88 19.50 -5.32
C GLY A 304 -25.42 19.64 -6.73
N VAL A 305 -26.65 19.19 -6.95
CA VAL A 305 -27.28 19.12 -8.28
C VAL A 305 -28.68 19.75 -8.21
N ASN A 306 -28.93 20.74 -9.08
CA ASN A 306 -30.23 21.33 -9.31
C ASN A 306 -30.57 21.31 -10.80
N GLY A 307 -31.80 21.07 -11.16
CA GLY A 307 -32.31 21.15 -12.53
C GLY A 307 -32.98 19.87 -13.02
N SER A 308 -33.87 20.02 -13.98
CA SER A 308 -34.72 18.93 -14.51
C SER A 308 -33.95 17.87 -15.31
N GLN A 309 -32.79 18.21 -15.89
CA GLN A 309 -31.96 17.29 -16.67
C GLN A 309 -30.78 16.70 -15.84
N ALA A 310 -30.85 16.74 -14.53
CA ALA A 310 -29.79 16.29 -13.63
C ALA A 310 -29.36 14.84 -13.89
N ASP A 311 -30.31 13.90 -14.15
CA ASP A 311 -29.98 12.52 -14.44
C ASP A 311 -29.22 12.35 -15.76
N SER A 312 -29.58 13.11 -16.78
CA SER A 312 -28.89 13.11 -18.06
C SER A 312 -27.47 13.67 -17.94
N ALA A 313 -27.28 14.72 -17.13
CA ALA A 313 -25.96 15.29 -16.85
C ALA A 313 -25.07 14.30 -16.08
N LEU A 314 -25.60 13.63 -15.06
CA LEU A 314 -24.88 12.63 -14.27
C LEU A 314 -24.52 11.39 -15.12
N ALA A 315 -25.44 10.92 -15.98
CA ALA A 315 -25.15 9.85 -16.92
C ALA A 315 -24.03 10.25 -17.90
N TRP A 316 -24.09 11.48 -18.43
CA TRP A 316 -23.09 11.99 -19.36
C TRP A 316 -21.68 12.09 -18.76
N ILE A 317 -21.55 12.50 -17.50
CA ILE A 317 -20.26 12.51 -16.81
C ILE A 317 -19.79 11.08 -16.50
N ALA A 318 -20.71 10.16 -16.19
CA ALA A 318 -20.40 8.76 -15.96
C ALA A 318 -19.84 8.08 -17.22
N ASP A 319 -20.43 8.32 -18.38
CA ASP A 319 -19.95 7.82 -19.67
C ASP A 319 -18.53 8.32 -20.03
N ARG A 320 -18.07 9.39 -19.36
CA ARG A 320 -16.74 9.98 -19.53
C ARG A 320 -15.76 9.64 -18.42
N GLY A 321 -16.04 8.56 -17.68
CA GLY A 321 -15.15 8.01 -16.68
C GLY A 321 -15.30 8.59 -15.27
N ALA A 322 -16.41 9.28 -14.99
CA ALA A 322 -16.78 9.62 -13.64
C ALA A 322 -17.56 8.47 -12.99
N HIS A 323 -17.18 8.12 -11.77
CA HIS A 323 -17.90 7.11 -10.97
C HIS A 323 -18.86 7.81 -10.02
N VAL A 324 -20.16 7.82 -10.37
CA VAL A 324 -21.22 8.53 -9.64
C VAL A 324 -21.85 7.61 -8.61
N VAL A 325 -21.96 8.10 -7.36
CA VAL A 325 -22.56 7.36 -6.25
C VAL A 325 -23.64 8.20 -5.60
N HIS A 326 -24.81 7.64 -5.47
CA HIS A 326 -25.84 8.24 -4.64
C HIS A 326 -25.53 7.94 -3.16
N PRO A 327 -25.32 8.96 -2.30
CA PRO A 327 -25.15 8.71 -0.87
C PRO A 327 -26.40 7.97 -0.37
N LYS A 328 -26.20 6.83 0.32
CA LYS A 328 -27.30 6.19 1.03
C LYS A 328 -27.84 7.21 2.03
N GLU A 329 -29.10 7.55 1.93
CA GLU A 329 -29.77 8.36 2.96
C GLU A 329 -29.51 7.69 4.32
N GLY A 330 -28.76 8.35 5.18
CA GLY A 330 -28.63 7.93 6.56
C GLY A 330 -30.01 7.89 7.21
N PRO A 331 -30.25 7.06 8.24
CA PRO A 331 -31.55 6.97 8.87
C PRO A 331 -32.00 8.37 9.28
N LYS A 332 -33.16 8.80 8.77
CA LYS A 332 -33.79 10.06 9.17
C LYS A 332 -33.93 9.99 10.68
N SER A 333 -33.13 10.79 11.41
CA SER A 333 -33.37 10.97 12.82
C SER A 333 -34.75 11.60 12.97
N VAL A 334 -35.70 10.78 13.42
CA VAL A 334 -37.00 11.29 13.88
C VAL A 334 -36.69 12.23 15.03
N VAL A 335 -36.74 13.53 14.77
CA VAL A 335 -36.84 14.52 15.83
C VAL A 335 -38.21 14.35 16.39
N ALA A 336 -38.30 13.70 17.55
CA ALA A 336 -39.51 13.72 18.37
C ALA A 336 -39.77 15.17 18.81
N ALA A 337 -40.97 15.63 18.53
CA ALA A 337 -41.52 16.90 18.94
C ALA A 337 -41.68 16.97 20.47
#